data_dc1b3fe532016c31eed5e0b0a3fa5580
#
_entry.id   dc1b3fe532016c31eed5e0b0a3fa5580
#
_cell.length_a   1.000
_cell.length_b   1.000
_cell.length_c   1.000
_cell.angle_alpha   90.00
_cell.angle_beta   90.00
_cell.angle_gamma   90.00
#
_symmetry.space_group_name_H-M   'P 1'
#
loop_
_entity.id
_entity.type
_entity.pdbx_description
1 polymer ?
#
loop_
_entity_poly.entity_id
_entity_poly.type
_entity_poly.pdbx_seq_one_letter_code
_entity_poly.pdbx_strand_id
1 'polypeptide(L)'
;GNCITICEQQQVAATFFEVAFHQSRSSFGKNLYKRISGNPKLFLIANHSYSHAFYGDYINYYHQPDAALQDFLKADTLLQLKNKLSRLPGNNAWNTANIKRASGLVRPLVNKLDSVGLNVIGWDMEWRFNKSGKPIDAPQKIAALADSLLLMNKTKTKNHLVILMHDHEFRASADSAKLATMIALLKRNPHYQFRKLTSYPGLK
;
A
#
# COMPACT_ATOMS: atom_id res chain seq x y z
N GLY A 1 8.36 -12.33 4.16
CA GLY A 1 7.22 -12.98 3.50
C GLY A 1 7.45 -13.21 2.02
N ASN A 2 6.59 -13.99 1.41
CA ASN A 2 6.73 -14.40 0.00
C ASN A 2 6.71 -13.20 -0.96
N CYS A 3 5.90 -12.17 -0.68
CA CYS A 3 5.88 -10.95 -1.50
C CYS A 3 7.26 -10.31 -1.60
N ILE A 4 7.97 -10.17 -0.48
CA ILE A 4 9.32 -9.61 -0.48
C ILE A 4 10.25 -10.48 -1.34
N THR A 5 10.23 -11.80 -1.14
CA THR A 5 11.06 -12.75 -1.90
C THR A 5 10.80 -12.65 -3.41
N ILE A 6 9.53 -12.61 -3.83
CA ILE A 6 9.15 -12.50 -5.24
C ILE A 6 9.62 -11.17 -5.83
N CYS A 7 9.41 -10.06 -5.12
CA CYS A 7 9.86 -8.75 -5.59
C CYS A 7 11.39 -8.68 -5.72
N GLU A 8 12.13 -9.29 -4.78
CA GLU A 8 13.59 -9.40 -4.86
C GLU A 8 14.04 -10.26 -6.05
N GLN A 9 13.47 -11.45 -6.20
CA GLN A 9 13.79 -12.36 -7.32
C GLN A 9 13.50 -11.73 -8.69
N GLN A 10 12.42 -11.00 -8.79
CA GLN A 10 12.02 -10.34 -10.04
C GLN A 10 12.56 -8.91 -10.20
N GLN A 11 13.32 -8.41 -9.21
CA GLN A 11 13.87 -7.04 -9.22
C GLN A 11 12.76 -5.98 -9.45
N VAL A 12 11.68 -6.07 -8.67
CA VAL A 12 10.50 -5.20 -8.76
C VAL A 12 10.41 -4.30 -7.53
N ALA A 13 10.29 -3.01 -7.77
CA ALA A 13 10.10 -2.04 -6.70
C ALA A 13 8.68 -2.14 -6.11
N ALA A 14 8.58 -2.01 -4.78
CA ALA A 14 7.33 -2.03 -4.06
C ALA A 14 7.34 -1.04 -2.88
N THR A 15 6.13 -0.58 -2.50
CA THR A 15 5.91 0.20 -1.28
C THR A 15 5.06 -0.64 -0.32
N PHE A 16 5.59 -0.89 0.87
CA PHE A 16 4.92 -1.58 1.95
C PHE A 16 4.32 -0.56 2.92
N PHE A 17 3.01 -0.51 3.00
CA PHE A 17 2.32 0.26 4.03
C PHE A 17 2.23 -0.58 5.28
N GLU A 18 3.07 -0.29 6.26
CA GLU A 18 3.26 -1.12 7.45
C GLU A 18 2.39 -0.65 8.62
N VAL A 19 1.73 -1.61 9.27
CA VAL A 19 1.09 -1.43 10.56
C VAL A 19 2.16 -1.56 11.65
N ALA A 20 2.51 -0.45 12.30
CA ALA A 20 3.67 -0.40 13.20
C ALA A 20 3.57 -1.34 14.40
N PHE A 21 2.36 -1.67 14.85
CA PHE A 21 2.11 -2.64 15.90
C PHE A 21 2.71 -4.03 15.59
N HIS A 22 2.65 -4.47 14.34
CA HIS A 22 3.18 -5.79 13.96
C HIS A 22 4.71 -5.85 14.09
N GLN A 23 5.39 -4.77 13.73
CA GLN A 23 6.84 -4.66 13.88
C GLN A 23 7.26 -4.68 15.37
N SER A 24 6.51 -4.00 16.23
CA SER A 24 6.86 -3.88 17.66
C SER A 24 6.62 -5.18 18.44
N ARG A 25 5.73 -6.06 17.99
CA ARG A 25 5.17 -7.15 18.78
C ARG A 25 5.80 -8.53 18.58
N SER A 26 6.50 -8.78 17.46
CA SER A 26 7.06 -10.09 17.18
C SER A 26 8.45 -10.02 16.55
N SER A 27 9.28 -11.03 16.83
CA SER A 27 10.55 -11.21 16.15
C SER A 27 10.38 -11.37 14.64
N PHE A 28 9.31 -12.03 14.21
CA PHE A 28 8.96 -12.19 12.80
C PHE A 28 8.70 -10.82 12.14
N GLY A 29 7.85 -9.98 12.74
CA GLY A 29 7.58 -8.62 12.23
C GLY A 29 8.85 -7.77 12.19
N LYS A 30 9.68 -7.80 13.23
CA LYS A 30 10.98 -7.11 13.25
C LYS A 30 11.91 -7.56 12.12
N ASN A 31 11.96 -8.88 11.86
CA ASN A 31 12.79 -9.42 10.79
C ASN A 31 12.30 -9.03 9.39
N LEU A 32 10.97 -9.01 9.17
CA LEU A 32 10.40 -8.51 7.91
C LEU A 32 10.69 -7.02 7.72
N TYR A 33 10.50 -6.22 8.75
CA TYR A 33 10.85 -4.79 8.71
C TYR A 33 12.33 -4.57 8.34
N LYS A 34 13.26 -5.28 9.00
CA LYS A 34 14.69 -5.20 8.69
C LYS A 34 15.00 -5.60 7.25
N ARG A 35 14.33 -6.65 6.74
CA ARG A 35 14.53 -7.10 5.36
C ARG A 35 14.06 -6.05 4.35
N ILE A 36 12.91 -5.42 4.58
CA ILE A 36 12.39 -4.35 3.71
C ILE A 36 13.29 -3.11 3.78
N SER A 37 13.60 -2.63 4.99
CA SER A 37 14.42 -1.44 5.19
C SER A 37 15.87 -1.61 4.73
N GLY A 38 16.38 -2.84 4.76
CA GLY A 38 17.71 -3.21 4.27
C GLY A 38 17.86 -3.22 2.75
N ASN A 39 16.75 -3.14 2.01
CA ASN A 39 16.79 -3.08 0.54
C ASN A 39 16.09 -1.81 0.00
N PRO A 40 16.64 -0.60 0.30
CA PRO A 40 16.01 0.66 -0.08
C PRO A 40 16.00 0.90 -1.60
N LYS A 41 16.79 0.13 -2.36
CA LYS A 41 16.76 0.19 -3.82
C LYS A 41 15.38 -0.26 -4.35
N LEU A 42 14.88 -1.39 -3.86
CA LEU A 42 13.60 -1.96 -4.30
C LEU A 42 12.44 -1.54 -3.42
N PHE A 43 12.63 -1.36 -2.13
CA PHE A 43 11.54 -1.26 -1.18
C PHE A 43 11.43 0.10 -0.51
N LEU A 44 10.21 0.46 -0.19
CA LEU A 44 9.87 1.60 0.64
C LEU A 44 8.91 1.13 1.73
N ILE A 45 9.14 1.56 2.97
CA ILE A 45 8.17 1.44 4.05
C ILE A 45 7.41 2.76 4.15
N ALA A 46 6.08 2.69 4.24
CA ALA A 46 5.19 3.83 4.41
C ALA A 46 4.17 3.55 5.53
N ASN A 47 3.48 4.59 5.97
CA ASN A 47 2.65 4.57 7.15
C ASN A 47 1.26 3.96 6.89
N HIS A 48 0.88 2.92 7.66
CA HIS A 48 -0.46 2.35 7.68
C HIS A 48 -1.10 2.38 9.07
N SER A 49 -0.82 3.43 9.83
CA SER A 49 -1.14 3.63 11.24
C SER A 49 -0.43 2.66 12.19
N TYR A 50 -0.53 2.91 13.50
CA TYR A 50 0.03 2.00 14.50
C TYR A 50 -0.86 0.78 14.71
N SER A 51 -2.15 0.99 14.91
CA SER A 51 -3.09 -0.04 15.37
C SER A 51 -3.94 -0.67 14.25
N HIS A 52 -3.84 -0.19 13.00
CA HIS A 52 -4.76 -0.55 11.91
C HIS A 52 -6.23 -0.31 12.28
N ALA A 53 -6.57 0.99 12.50
CA ALA A 53 -7.90 1.42 12.90
C ALA A 53 -8.37 0.81 14.23
N PHE A 54 -7.63 1.04 15.33
CA PHE A 54 -7.94 0.50 16.65
C PHE A 54 -8.19 -1.01 16.63
N TYR A 55 -7.30 -1.74 15.93
CA TYR A 55 -7.36 -3.19 15.73
C TYR A 55 -8.61 -3.68 14.97
N GLY A 56 -9.09 -2.87 14.02
CA GLY A 56 -10.21 -3.21 13.14
C GLY A 56 -11.54 -2.53 13.48
N ASP A 57 -11.58 -1.65 14.47
CA ASP A 57 -12.78 -0.83 14.76
C ASP A 57 -12.79 0.45 13.89
N TYR A 58 -13.04 0.26 12.60
CA TYR A 58 -12.97 1.33 11.59
C TYR A 58 -13.94 2.48 11.87
N ILE A 59 -15.15 2.19 12.35
CA ILE A 59 -16.18 3.20 12.58
C ILE A 59 -15.74 4.13 13.69
N ASN A 60 -15.39 3.58 14.84
CA ASN A 60 -14.93 4.34 16.00
C ASN A 60 -13.64 5.11 15.69
N TYR A 61 -12.70 4.47 14.96
CA TYR A 61 -11.45 5.10 14.53
C TYR A 61 -11.66 6.38 13.72
N TYR A 62 -12.53 6.33 12.70
CA TYR A 62 -12.78 7.49 11.84
C TYR A 62 -13.66 8.56 12.47
N HIS A 63 -14.46 8.23 13.50
CA HIS A 63 -15.18 9.21 14.30
C HIS A 63 -14.30 9.92 15.35
N GLN A 64 -13.06 9.46 15.56
CA GLN A 64 -12.09 10.05 16.47
C GLN A 64 -10.83 10.52 15.71
N PRO A 65 -10.93 11.54 14.84
CA PRO A 65 -9.84 11.91 13.93
C PRO A 65 -8.58 12.42 14.64
N ASP A 66 -8.68 12.95 15.85
CA ASP A 66 -7.52 13.36 16.66
C ASP A 66 -6.76 12.14 17.19
N ALA A 67 -7.45 11.17 17.74
CA ALA A 67 -6.86 9.92 18.22
C ALA A 67 -6.27 9.11 17.03
N ALA A 68 -6.96 9.09 15.89
CA ALA A 68 -6.47 8.47 14.68
C ALA A 68 -5.21 9.18 14.12
N LEU A 69 -5.12 10.51 14.19
CA LEU A 69 -3.90 11.23 13.86
C LEU A 69 -2.74 10.81 14.77
N GLN A 70 -2.95 10.74 16.08
CA GLN A 70 -1.91 10.29 17.02
C GLN A 70 -1.45 8.85 16.72
N ASP A 71 -2.36 7.99 16.29
CA ASP A 71 -2.06 6.62 15.86
C ASP A 71 -1.12 6.59 14.63
N PHE A 72 -1.30 7.49 13.65
CA PHE A 72 -0.39 7.68 12.52
C PHE A 72 0.97 8.26 12.96
N LEU A 73 0.99 9.28 13.81
CA LEU A 73 2.23 9.89 14.30
C LEU A 73 3.06 8.91 15.13
N LYS A 74 2.41 8.08 15.93
CA LYS A 74 3.04 6.97 16.67
C LYS A 74 3.70 5.98 15.72
N ALA A 75 3.03 5.64 14.60
CA ALA A 75 3.60 4.76 13.58
C ALA A 75 4.83 5.39 12.91
N ASP A 76 4.78 6.66 12.53
CA ASP A 76 5.92 7.39 11.95
C ASP A 76 7.15 7.30 12.86
N THR A 77 6.96 7.52 14.16
CA THR A 77 8.03 7.46 15.17
C THR A 77 8.61 6.05 15.29
N LEU A 78 7.76 5.04 15.46
CA LEU A 78 8.21 3.65 15.66
C LEU A 78 8.87 3.05 14.43
N LEU A 79 8.38 3.36 13.25
CA LEU A 79 8.93 2.90 11.98
C LEU A 79 10.06 3.83 11.47
N GLN A 80 10.38 4.91 12.19
CA GLN A 80 11.40 5.89 11.81
C GLN A 80 11.27 6.37 10.36
N LEU A 81 10.02 6.68 9.94
CA LEU A 81 9.72 7.03 8.57
C LEU A 81 10.27 8.41 8.21
N LYS A 82 11.01 8.48 7.10
CA LYS A 82 11.53 9.73 6.54
C LYS A 82 10.66 10.26 5.40
N ASN A 83 9.82 9.41 4.82
CA ASN A 83 8.86 9.81 3.81
C ASN A 83 7.53 10.25 4.43
N LYS A 84 6.76 11.03 3.68
CA LYS A 84 5.47 11.57 4.10
C LYS A 84 4.29 10.86 3.42
N LEU A 85 4.38 9.53 3.29
CA LEU A 85 3.35 8.71 2.64
C LEU A 85 2.56 7.92 3.67
N SER A 86 1.25 8.01 3.57
CA SER A 86 0.32 7.26 4.40
C SER A 86 -0.78 6.61 3.55
N ARG A 87 -1.38 5.54 4.07
CA ARG A 87 -2.59 4.93 3.54
C ARG A 87 -3.56 4.68 4.68
N LEU A 88 -4.83 5.02 4.46
CA LEU A 88 -5.86 4.80 5.47
C LEU A 88 -6.21 3.31 5.58
N PRO A 89 -6.33 2.74 6.79
CA PRO A 89 -6.84 1.40 7.00
C PRO A 89 -8.25 1.23 6.41
N GLY A 90 -8.44 0.22 5.55
CA GLY A 90 -9.75 -0.12 4.98
C GLY A 90 -10.43 0.97 4.15
N ASN A 91 -9.72 2.03 3.72
CA ASN A 91 -10.34 3.11 2.97
C ASN A 91 -9.49 3.62 1.80
N ASN A 92 -10.12 3.73 0.62
CA ASN A 92 -9.49 4.25 -0.59
C ASN A 92 -9.62 5.78 -0.66
N ALA A 93 -8.83 6.48 0.13
CA ALA A 93 -8.75 7.93 0.11
C ALA A 93 -7.46 8.42 -0.53
N TRP A 94 -7.52 9.61 -1.12
CA TRP A 94 -6.38 10.29 -1.72
C TRP A 94 -6.29 11.73 -1.22
N ASN A 95 -5.11 12.14 -0.84
CA ASN A 95 -4.79 13.54 -0.56
C ASN A 95 -3.32 13.84 -0.92
N THR A 96 -3.13 14.28 -2.14
CA THR A 96 -1.86 14.78 -2.68
C THR A 96 -2.07 16.21 -3.18
N ALA A 97 -1.06 16.85 -3.75
CA ALA A 97 -1.24 18.17 -4.37
C ALA A 97 -2.31 18.16 -5.47
N ASN A 98 -2.36 17.07 -6.27
CA ASN A 98 -3.18 16.99 -7.47
C ASN A 98 -4.48 16.18 -7.29
N ILE A 99 -4.61 15.38 -6.22
CA ILE A 99 -5.76 14.49 -6.02
C ILE A 99 -6.32 14.70 -4.62
N LYS A 100 -7.60 15.09 -4.55
CA LYS A 100 -8.37 15.28 -3.31
C LYS A 100 -9.63 14.40 -3.37
N ARG A 101 -9.58 13.21 -2.76
CA ARG A 101 -10.71 12.27 -2.74
C ARG A 101 -10.79 11.56 -1.39
N ALA A 102 -11.84 11.91 -0.62
CA ALA A 102 -12.13 11.28 0.66
C ALA A 102 -13.65 11.27 0.88
N SER A 103 -14.19 10.17 1.39
CA SER A 103 -15.58 10.11 1.84
C SER A 103 -15.81 11.01 3.05
N GLY A 104 -17.06 11.35 3.35
CA GLY A 104 -17.39 12.19 4.51
C GLY A 104 -16.84 11.64 5.81
N LEU A 105 -16.90 10.33 6.01
CA LEU A 105 -16.42 9.65 7.22
C LEU A 105 -14.93 9.86 7.46
N VAL A 106 -14.08 9.74 6.44
CA VAL A 106 -12.61 9.78 6.62
C VAL A 106 -12.02 11.17 6.39
N ARG A 107 -12.79 12.11 5.83
CA ARG A 107 -12.30 13.45 5.48
C ARG A 107 -11.73 14.22 6.67
N PRO A 108 -12.31 14.18 7.89
CA PRO A 108 -11.71 14.85 9.04
C PRO A 108 -10.29 14.37 9.33
N LEU A 109 -10.05 13.06 9.30
CA LEU A 109 -8.70 12.51 9.49
C LEU A 109 -7.77 12.90 8.33
N VAL A 110 -8.24 12.81 7.08
CA VAL A 110 -7.45 13.21 5.90
C VAL A 110 -6.96 14.64 6.01
N ASN A 111 -7.81 15.58 6.45
CA ASN A 111 -7.44 16.98 6.66
C ASN A 111 -6.38 17.13 7.76
N LYS A 112 -6.49 16.35 8.84
CA LYS A 112 -5.48 16.36 9.92
C LYS A 112 -4.14 15.77 9.47
N LEU A 113 -4.15 14.70 8.70
CA LEU A 113 -2.92 14.14 8.09
C LEU A 113 -2.28 15.17 7.15
N ASP A 114 -3.08 15.90 6.38
CA ASP A 114 -2.62 16.97 5.51
C ASP A 114 -1.93 18.10 6.29
N SER A 115 -2.50 18.53 7.42
CA SER A 115 -1.96 19.62 8.23
C SER A 115 -0.58 19.30 8.84
N VAL A 116 -0.23 18.01 8.96
CA VAL A 116 1.11 17.56 9.40
C VAL A 116 2.00 17.11 8.22
N GLY A 117 1.59 17.41 6.99
CA GLY A 117 2.37 17.18 5.77
C GLY A 117 2.33 15.73 5.27
N LEU A 118 1.42 14.88 5.76
CA LEU A 118 1.28 13.50 5.29
C LEU A 118 0.40 13.46 4.02
N ASN A 119 0.94 12.88 2.94
CA ASN A 119 0.16 12.54 1.77
C ASN A 119 -0.63 11.26 2.03
N VAL A 120 -1.91 11.23 1.66
CA VAL A 120 -2.73 10.01 1.70
C VAL A 120 -2.80 9.41 0.31
N ILE A 121 -2.37 8.15 0.16
CA ILE A 121 -2.30 7.44 -1.11
C ILE A 121 -3.25 6.24 -1.08
N GLY A 122 -4.26 6.28 -1.93
CA GLY A 122 -5.18 5.17 -2.16
C GLY A 122 -4.66 4.18 -3.21
N TRP A 123 -5.60 3.66 -4.03
CA TRP A 123 -5.29 2.74 -5.14
C TRP A 123 -6.23 2.93 -6.31
N ASP A 124 -5.79 2.56 -7.49
CA ASP A 124 -6.59 2.56 -8.72
C ASP A 124 -7.33 1.24 -8.89
N MET A 125 -6.67 0.14 -8.52
CA MET A 125 -7.25 -1.20 -8.52
C MET A 125 -6.72 -2.02 -7.32
N GLU A 126 -7.49 -3.05 -6.99
CA GLU A 126 -7.17 -3.97 -5.88
C GLU A 126 -7.21 -5.41 -6.37
N TRP A 127 -6.19 -6.20 -6.03
CA TRP A 127 -6.26 -7.64 -6.12
C TRP A 127 -6.96 -8.15 -4.86
N ARG A 128 -8.23 -8.50 -5.01
CA ARG A 128 -9.09 -8.86 -3.89
C ARG A 128 -8.85 -10.30 -3.41
N PHE A 129 -9.18 -10.55 -2.17
CA PHE A 129 -9.10 -11.86 -1.54
C PHE A 129 -10.46 -12.30 -0.99
N ASN A 130 -10.62 -13.61 -0.83
CA ASN A 130 -11.80 -14.22 -0.23
C ASN A 130 -11.68 -14.28 1.31
N LYS A 131 -12.71 -14.81 1.97
CA LYS A 131 -12.74 -14.96 3.44
C LYS A 131 -11.61 -15.84 4.00
N SER A 132 -11.02 -16.71 3.18
CA SER A 132 -9.86 -17.53 3.54
C SER A 132 -8.52 -16.84 3.28
N GLY A 133 -8.52 -15.57 2.91
CA GLY A 133 -7.32 -14.78 2.61
C GLY A 133 -6.61 -15.17 1.32
N LYS A 134 -7.30 -15.84 0.37
CA LYS A 134 -6.72 -16.25 -0.91
C LYS A 134 -7.11 -15.29 -2.04
N PRO A 135 -6.22 -14.99 -3.00
CA PRO A 135 -6.54 -14.14 -4.15
C PRO A 135 -7.72 -14.71 -4.95
N ILE A 136 -8.74 -13.88 -5.23
CA ILE A 136 -9.94 -14.31 -5.94
C ILE A 136 -9.69 -14.42 -7.45
N ASP A 137 -9.02 -13.40 -8.00
CA ASP A 137 -8.84 -13.28 -9.45
C ASP A 137 -7.55 -13.96 -9.92
N ALA A 138 -7.57 -14.50 -11.14
CA ALA A 138 -6.39 -15.04 -11.78
C ALA A 138 -5.38 -13.92 -12.11
N PRO A 139 -4.06 -14.20 -12.10
CA PRO A 139 -3.04 -13.21 -12.41
C PRO A 139 -3.19 -12.58 -13.80
N GLN A 140 -3.68 -13.33 -14.78
CA GLN A 140 -3.97 -12.85 -16.14
C GLN A 140 -5.06 -11.77 -16.14
N LYS A 141 -6.12 -11.95 -15.31
CA LYS A 141 -7.20 -10.96 -15.19
C LYS A 141 -6.70 -9.68 -14.54
N ILE A 142 -5.84 -9.79 -13.52
CA ILE A 142 -5.25 -8.62 -12.86
C ILE A 142 -4.35 -7.85 -13.84
N ALA A 143 -3.50 -8.54 -14.59
CA ALA A 143 -2.65 -7.91 -15.59
C ALA A 143 -3.48 -7.22 -16.70
N ALA A 144 -4.50 -7.90 -17.25
CA ALA A 144 -5.38 -7.34 -18.26
C ALA A 144 -6.17 -6.11 -17.76
N LEU A 145 -6.60 -6.12 -16.48
CA LEU A 145 -7.25 -4.96 -15.88
C LEU A 145 -6.30 -3.77 -15.74
N ALA A 146 -5.04 -4.02 -15.34
CA ALA A 146 -4.02 -3.00 -15.26
C ALA A 146 -3.77 -2.34 -16.64
N ASP A 147 -3.61 -3.15 -17.68
CA ASP A 147 -3.48 -2.68 -19.07
C ASP A 147 -4.68 -1.83 -19.49
N SER A 148 -5.88 -2.32 -19.24
CA SER A 148 -7.14 -1.62 -19.59
C SER A 148 -7.23 -0.25 -18.91
N LEU A 149 -6.94 -0.17 -17.59
CA LEU A 149 -7.00 1.08 -16.85
C LEU A 149 -6.00 2.12 -17.38
N LEU A 150 -4.78 1.69 -17.71
CA LEU A 150 -3.75 2.57 -18.27
C LEU A 150 -4.10 3.02 -19.69
N LEU A 151 -4.50 2.11 -20.57
CA LEU A 151 -4.86 2.42 -21.95
C LEU A 151 -6.07 3.36 -22.05
N MET A 152 -7.07 3.17 -21.18
CA MET A 152 -8.28 3.99 -21.14
C MET A 152 -8.12 5.29 -20.32
N ASN A 153 -6.94 5.57 -19.76
CA ASN A 153 -6.70 6.70 -18.84
C ASN A 153 -7.69 6.73 -17.65
N LYS A 154 -8.04 5.56 -17.09
CA LYS A 154 -8.96 5.43 -15.95
C LYS A 154 -8.25 5.36 -14.60
N THR A 155 -7.00 5.75 -14.53
CA THR A 155 -6.20 5.88 -13.32
C THR A 155 -6.32 7.27 -12.70
N LYS A 156 -5.97 7.44 -11.43
CA LYS A 156 -6.01 8.74 -10.74
C LYS A 156 -5.04 9.76 -11.31
N THR A 157 -3.90 9.29 -11.79
CA THR A 157 -2.90 10.10 -12.50
C THR A 157 -2.60 9.42 -13.82
N LYS A 158 -2.64 10.17 -14.91
CA LYS A 158 -2.36 9.66 -16.26
C LYS A 158 -1.04 8.88 -16.28
N ASN A 159 -1.04 7.72 -16.91
CA ASN A 159 0.12 6.82 -17.03
C ASN A 159 0.69 6.30 -15.69
N HIS A 160 -0.05 6.42 -14.59
CA HIS A 160 0.37 5.90 -13.28
C HIS A 160 -0.74 5.02 -12.72
N LEU A 161 -0.39 3.82 -12.27
CA LEU A 161 -1.32 2.85 -11.71
C LEU A 161 -0.83 2.41 -10.33
N VAL A 162 -1.69 2.52 -9.34
CA VAL A 162 -1.44 1.98 -7.99
C VAL A 162 -2.30 0.73 -7.80
N ILE A 163 -1.63 -0.42 -7.67
CA ILE A 163 -2.27 -1.71 -7.39
C ILE A 163 -2.16 -1.99 -5.90
N LEU A 164 -3.30 -2.14 -5.22
CA LEU A 164 -3.35 -2.62 -3.84
C LEU A 164 -3.40 -4.15 -3.83
N MET A 165 -2.59 -4.75 -2.97
CA MET A 165 -2.67 -6.15 -2.58
C MET A 165 -2.21 -6.31 -1.13
N HIS A 166 -2.60 -7.40 -0.47
CA HIS A 166 -2.22 -7.68 0.91
C HIS A 166 -1.27 -8.87 0.96
N ASP A 167 -0.21 -8.77 1.73
CA ASP A 167 0.86 -9.79 1.78
C ASP A 167 0.37 -11.15 2.28
N HIS A 168 -0.67 -11.16 3.13
CA HIS A 168 -1.27 -12.38 3.64
C HIS A 168 -1.94 -13.25 2.56
N GLU A 169 -2.34 -12.67 1.44
CA GLU A 169 -2.94 -13.37 0.29
C GLU A 169 -1.97 -14.36 -0.36
N PHE A 170 -0.66 -14.09 -0.23
CA PHE A 170 0.41 -14.82 -0.92
C PHE A 170 1.27 -15.67 0.02
N ARG A 171 0.70 -16.13 1.14
CA ARG A 171 1.42 -16.98 2.12
C ARG A 171 1.65 -18.40 1.60
N ALA A 172 0.69 -18.99 0.91
CA ALA A 172 0.83 -20.30 0.30
C ALA A 172 1.68 -20.24 -0.98
N SER A 173 2.45 -21.28 -1.26
CA SER A 173 3.31 -21.36 -2.47
C SER A 173 2.53 -21.20 -3.76
N ALA A 174 1.37 -21.83 -3.87
CA ALA A 174 0.50 -21.71 -5.05
C ALA A 174 -0.02 -20.28 -5.26
N ASP A 175 -0.34 -19.55 -4.19
CA ASP A 175 -0.82 -18.17 -4.28
C ASP A 175 0.36 -17.20 -4.52
N SER A 176 1.53 -17.46 -3.94
CA SER A 176 2.73 -16.67 -4.23
C SER A 176 3.19 -16.83 -5.68
N ALA A 177 3.00 -18.00 -6.28
CA ALA A 177 3.25 -18.21 -7.72
C ALA A 177 2.33 -17.34 -8.61
N LYS A 178 1.09 -17.07 -8.17
CA LYS A 178 0.19 -16.15 -8.89
C LYS A 178 0.74 -14.71 -8.89
N LEU A 179 1.31 -14.24 -7.78
CA LEU A 179 1.95 -12.94 -7.73
C LEU A 179 3.14 -12.86 -8.70
N ALA A 180 3.99 -13.88 -8.70
CA ALA A 180 5.12 -13.98 -9.63
C ALA A 180 4.67 -13.94 -11.09
N THR A 181 3.59 -14.66 -11.40
CA THR A 181 2.99 -14.69 -12.75
C THR A 181 2.44 -13.32 -13.15
N MET A 182 1.71 -12.65 -12.29
CA MET A 182 1.15 -11.32 -12.57
C MET A 182 2.26 -10.31 -12.86
N ILE A 183 3.31 -10.28 -12.04
CA ILE A 183 4.46 -9.39 -12.27
C ILE A 183 5.12 -9.72 -13.61
N ALA A 184 5.35 -11.00 -13.92
CA ALA A 184 5.96 -11.41 -15.18
C ALA A 184 5.10 -11.01 -16.40
N LEU A 185 3.78 -11.08 -16.30
CA LEU A 185 2.86 -10.62 -17.35
C LEU A 185 2.98 -9.10 -17.58
N LEU A 186 2.97 -8.30 -16.52
CA LEU A 186 3.11 -6.84 -16.63
C LEU A 186 4.49 -6.45 -17.18
N LYS A 187 5.56 -7.17 -16.84
CA LYS A 187 6.92 -6.93 -17.37
C LYS A 187 7.08 -7.22 -18.87
N ARG A 188 6.13 -7.92 -19.50
CA ARG A 188 6.15 -8.11 -20.96
C ARG A 188 5.94 -6.82 -21.73
N ASN A 189 5.28 -5.83 -21.12
CA ASN A 189 5.16 -4.52 -21.71
C ASN A 189 6.42 -3.69 -21.38
N PRO A 190 7.29 -3.36 -22.36
CA PRO A 190 8.55 -2.66 -22.13
C PRO A 190 8.35 -1.23 -21.64
N HIS A 191 7.15 -0.65 -21.79
CA HIS A 191 6.83 0.70 -21.31
C HIS A 191 6.45 0.73 -19.83
N TYR A 192 6.22 -0.41 -19.17
CA TYR A 192 5.88 -0.44 -17.77
C TYR A 192 7.11 -0.46 -16.89
N GLN A 193 7.08 0.40 -15.87
CA GLN A 193 8.12 0.51 -14.87
C GLN A 193 7.52 0.38 -13.48
N PHE A 194 8.03 -0.57 -12.71
CA PHE A 194 7.68 -0.71 -11.30
C PHE A 194 8.46 0.32 -10.48
N ARG A 195 7.76 1.18 -9.77
CA ARG A 195 8.34 2.28 -9.00
C ARG A 195 7.85 2.27 -7.56
N LYS A 196 8.68 2.78 -6.66
CA LYS A 196 8.23 3.12 -5.30
C LYS A 196 7.35 4.36 -5.35
N LEU A 197 6.39 4.47 -4.44
CA LEU A 197 5.44 5.58 -4.41
C LEU A 197 6.09 6.95 -4.16
N THR A 198 7.33 7.01 -3.69
CA THR A 198 8.08 8.28 -3.63
C THR A 198 8.26 8.97 -4.98
N SER A 199 8.11 8.24 -6.08
CA SER A 199 8.12 8.80 -7.44
C SER A 199 6.73 9.09 -8.01
N TYR A 200 5.66 8.95 -7.21
CA TYR A 200 4.30 9.21 -7.67
C TYR A 200 4.08 10.73 -7.84
N PRO A 201 3.49 11.20 -8.95
CA PRO A 201 3.32 12.63 -9.21
C PRO A 201 2.39 13.31 -8.21
N GLY A 202 2.71 14.57 -7.87
CA GLY A 202 1.89 15.41 -7.02
C GLY A 202 2.00 15.10 -5.53
N LEU A 203 3.06 14.46 -5.07
CA LEU A 203 3.42 14.41 -3.65
C LEU A 203 3.83 15.81 -3.18
N LYS A 204 3.50 16.14 -1.91
CA LYS A 204 3.82 17.40 -1.25
C LYS A 204 5.17 17.31 -0.57
#